data_ed40e6bf9cd1ee256c8fc32d7774c1e3
#
_entry.id   ed40e6bf9cd1ee256c8fc32d7774c1e3
#
_cell.length_a   1.000
_cell.length_b   1.000
_cell.length_c   1.000
_cell.angle_alpha   90.00
_cell.angle_beta   90.00
_cell.angle_gamma   90.00
#
_symmetry.space_group_name_H-M   'P 1'
#
loop_
_entity.id
_entity.type
_entity.pdbx_description
1 polymer ?
#
loop_
_entity_poly.entity_id
_entity_poly.type
_entity_poly.pdbx_seq_one_letter_code
_entity_poly.pdbx_strand_id
1 'polypeptide(L)'
;MIRAIVFDFNGVLVDDEHVHFELFREVLASLGVPLDEAAYLDRYLGFDDRGAFSAALIDAGRDAPPAFVDELIARKAARYAEVAEAGLKFFPSAAETLAGLAERYPVAICSGALRAEIEYALRRLKVRDRVHSITSAEDTERCKPDPEGYLIALDRLRANLPDLEPHQCLVIEDSLAGLEAARAAGMIAVGVTHTYRHDELERAGAAAVVGGLGAITPGWVAAKF
;
A
#
# COMPACT_ATOMS: atom_id res chain seq x y z
N MET A 1 4.49 1.75 -23.65
CA MET A 1 4.13 0.33 -23.44
C MET A 1 4.62 -0.09 -22.05
N ILE A 2 3.76 -0.67 -21.25
CA ILE A 2 4.06 -1.15 -19.89
C ILE A 2 4.96 -2.39 -19.94
N ARG A 3 5.93 -2.47 -19.02
CA ARG A 3 6.89 -3.56 -18.89
C ARG A 3 6.94 -4.15 -17.47
N ALA A 4 6.42 -3.45 -16.47
CA ALA A 4 6.36 -3.91 -15.07
C ALA A 4 5.10 -3.41 -14.38
N ILE A 5 4.64 -4.14 -13.36
CA ILE A 5 3.49 -3.77 -12.53
C ILE A 5 3.96 -3.62 -11.08
N VAL A 6 3.48 -2.58 -10.41
CA VAL A 6 3.70 -2.36 -8.99
C VAL A 6 2.31 -2.26 -8.32
N PHE A 7 2.03 -3.13 -7.37
CA PHE A 7 0.82 -3.05 -6.56
C PHE A 7 1.11 -2.32 -5.26
N ASP A 8 0.22 -1.43 -4.86
CA ASP A 8 0.04 -1.18 -3.44
C ASP A 8 -0.59 -2.41 -2.77
N PHE A 9 -0.69 -2.42 -1.44
CA PHE A 9 -1.07 -3.60 -0.68
C PHE A 9 -2.37 -3.40 0.09
N ASN A 10 -2.39 -2.56 1.16
CA ASN A 10 -3.60 -2.26 1.91
C ASN A 10 -4.55 -1.42 1.05
N GLY A 11 -5.84 -1.69 1.10
CA GLY A 11 -6.81 -1.01 0.22
C GLY A 11 -6.79 -1.50 -1.24
N VAL A 12 -5.74 -2.21 -1.68
CA VAL A 12 -5.66 -2.78 -3.04
C VAL A 12 -5.85 -4.29 -3.02
N LEU A 13 -4.98 -5.03 -2.34
CA LEU A 13 -5.05 -6.49 -2.25
C LEU A 13 -5.80 -6.95 -1.00
N VAL A 14 -5.63 -6.27 0.11
CA VAL A 14 -6.19 -6.59 1.42
C VAL A 14 -7.18 -5.52 1.85
N ASP A 15 -8.36 -5.94 2.30
CA ASP A 15 -9.43 -5.10 2.84
C ASP A 15 -9.33 -5.08 4.37
N ASP A 16 -8.36 -4.36 4.89
CA ASP A 16 -8.00 -4.35 6.31
C ASP A 16 -7.86 -2.95 6.94
N GLU A 17 -8.24 -1.89 6.23
CA GLU A 17 -8.13 -0.52 6.74
C GLU A 17 -8.88 -0.34 8.08
N HIS A 18 -10.04 -0.98 8.22
CA HIS A 18 -10.80 -0.98 9.48
C HIS A 18 -10.06 -1.69 10.61
N VAL A 19 -9.24 -2.71 10.31
CA VAL A 19 -8.38 -3.40 11.28
C VAL A 19 -7.27 -2.47 11.73
N HIS A 20 -6.62 -1.78 10.79
CA HIS A 20 -5.58 -0.80 11.11
C HIS A 20 -6.11 0.31 12.01
N PHE A 21 -7.27 0.90 11.69
CA PHE A 21 -7.93 1.89 12.56
C PHE A 21 -8.16 1.37 13.98
N GLU A 22 -8.78 0.18 14.11
CA GLU A 22 -9.09 -0.39 15.43
C GLU A 22 -7.81 -0.65 16.25
N LEU A 23 -6.75 -1.13 15.62
CA LEU A 23 -5.47 -1.39 16.29
C LEU A 23 -4.73 -0.11 16.67
N PHE A 24 -4.75 0.93 15.82
CA PHE A 24 -4.27 2.26 16.20
C PHE A 24 -5.02 2.81 17.41
N ARG A 25 -6.36 2.72 17.37
CA ARG A 25 -7.21 3.16 18.47
C ARG A 25 -6.92 2.40 19.77
N GLU A 26 -6.75 1.06 19.71
CA GLU A 26 -6.41 0.22 20.87
C GLU A 26 -5.08 0.65 21.49
N VAL A 27 -4.03 0.79 20.67
CA VAL A 27 -2.70 1.15 21.14
C VAL A 27 -2.67 2.56 21.72
N LEU A 28 -3.24 3.54 21.04
CA LEU A 28 -3.29 4.94 21.49
C LEU A 28 -4.16 5.12 22.75
N ALA A 29 -5.28 4.40 22.86
CA ALA A 29 -6.13 4.42 24.04
C ALA A 29 -5.40 3.96 25.30
N SER A 30 -4.46 2.99 25.19
CA SER A 30 -3.62 2.55 26.31
C SER A 30 -2.71 3.66 26.85
N LEU A 31 -2.49 4.71 26.06
CA LEU A 31 -1.73 5.90 26.43
C LEU A 31 -2.64 7.05 26.85
N GLY A 32 -3.97 6.87 26.85
CA GLY A 32 -4.93 7.95 27.11
C GLY A 32 -5.05 8.95 25.95
N VAL A 33 -4.68 8.55 24.74
CA VAL A 33 -4.85 9.33 23.49
C VAL A 33 -6.07 8.77 22.76
N PRO A 34 -7.20 9.52 22.73
CA PRO A 34 -8.38 9.08 22.00
C PRO A 34 -8.17 9.25 20.49
N LEU A 35 -8.67 8.30 19.71
CA LEU A 35 -8.72 8.36 18.26
C LEU A 35 -10.12 7.96 17.80
N ASP A 36 -10.84 8.86 17.15
CA ASP A 36 -12.08 8.53 16.47
C ASP A 36 -11.84 8.26 14.97
N GLU A 37 -12.81 7.60 14.35
CA GLU A 37 -12.69 7.17 12.94
C GLU A 37 -12.61 8.36 11.98
N ALA A 38 -13.34 9.46 12.25
CA ALA A 38 -13.32 10.63 11.40
C ALA A 38 -11.95 11.31 11.40
N ALA A 39 -11.33 11.43 12.59
CA ALA A 39 -9.98 11.95 12.72
C ALA A 39 -8.94 11.04 12.05
N TYR A 40 -9.13 9.70 12.15
CA TYR A 40 -8.27 8.75 11.48
C TYR A 40 -8.31 8.89 9.96
N LEU A 41 -9.51 8.90 9.38
CA LEU A 41 -9.71 9.02 7.94
C LEU A 41 -9.25 10.38 7.38
N ASP A 42 -9.43 11.46 8.14
CA ASP A 42 -9.06 12.82 7.69
C ASP A 42 -7.54 13.08 7.77
N ARG A 43 -6.86 12.53 8.78
CA ARG A 43 -5.50 12.96 9.12
C ARG A 43 -4.43 11.89 8.99
N TYR A 44 -4.75 10.62 9.17
CA TYR A 44 -3.77 9.55 9.30
C TYR A 44 -3.88 8.48 8.21
N LEU A 45 -5.01 8.46 7.49
CA LEU A 45 -5.19 7.54 6.36
C LEU A 45 -4.10 7.77 5.30
N GLY A 46 -3.41 6.71 4.92
CA GLY A 46 -2.32 6.76 3.96
C GLY A 46 -0.93 6.98 4.58
N PHE A 47 -0.83 7.22 5.89
CA PHE A 47 0.45 7.17 6.60
C PHE A 47 0.85 5.70 6.82
N ASP A 48 2.16 5.47 6.91
CA ASP A 48 2.66 4.25 7.53
C ASP A 48 2.48 4.30 9.06
N ASP A 49 2.72 3.19 9.73
CA ASP A 49 2.57 3.10 11.19
C ASP A 49 3.41 4.14 11.94
N ARG A 50 4.62 4.41 11.46
CA ARG A 50 5.52 5.39 12.06
C ARG A 50 4.96 6.80 11.97
N GLY A 51 4.52 7.18 10.77
CA GLY A 51 3.91 8.48 10.51
C GLY A 51 2.65 8.68 11.34
N ALA A 52 1.75 7.69 11.34
CA ALA A 52 0.48 7.74 12.05
C ALA A 52 0.66 7.86 13.58
N PHE A 53 1.50 7.02 14.21
CA PHE A 53 1.76 7.13 15.64
C PHE A 53 2.47 8.44 16.00
N SER A 54 3.46 8.86 15.21
CA SER A 54 4.17 10.11 15.47
C SER A 54 3.22 11.31 15.40
N ALA A 55 2.40 11.39 14.36
CA ALA A 55 1.44 12.47 14.19
C ALA A 55 0.39 12.48 15.30
N ALA A 56 -0.19 11.31 15.64
CA ALA A 56 -1.20 11.21 16.69
C ALA A 56 -0.67 11.60 18.08
N LEU A 57 0.57 11.26 18.41
CA LEU A 57 1.22 11.68 19.66
C LEU A 57 1.45 13.19 19.69
N ILE A 58 1.99 13.76 18.61
CA ILE A 58 2.24 15.19 18.49
C ILE A 58 0.93 15.99 18.61
N ASP A 59 -0.11 15.53 17.92
CA ASP A 59 -1.46 16.15 17.99
C ASP A 59 -2.06 16.10 19.41
N ALA A 60 -1.72 15.07 20.18
CA ALA A 60 -2.09 14.94 21.58
C ALA A 60 -1.16 15.74 22.53
N GLY A 61 -0.22 16.56 22.02
CA GLY A 61 0.74 17.34 22.80
C GLY A 61 1.78 16.48 23.53
N ARG A 62 2.13 15.33 22.95
CA ARG A 62 3.13 14.39 23.53
C ARG A 62 4.37 14.30 22.66
N ASP A 63 5.48 13.98 23.28
CA ASP A 63 6.71 13.65 22.58
C ASP A 63 6.56 12.31 21.84
N ALA A 64 7.14 12.22 20.64
CA ALA A 64 7.16 11.03 19.81
C ALA A 64 8.61 10.59 19.50
N PRO A 65 9.43 10.24 20.52
CA PRO A 65 10.81 9.80 20.27
C PRO A 65 10.80 8.50 19.47
N PRO A 66 11.74 8.32 18.50
CA PRO A 66 11.73 7.18 17.57
C PRO A 66 11.63 5.82 18.27
N ALA A 67 12.39 5.59 19.33
CA ALA A 67 12.36 4.32 20.07
C ALA A 67 10.98 4.02 20.69
N PHE A 68 10.27 5.05 21.17
CA PHE A 68 8.92 4.87 21.70
C PHE A 68 7.91 4.56 20.59
N VAL A 69 8.03 5.22 19.45
CA VAL A 69 7.20 4.92 18.27
C VAL A 69 7.45 3.48 17.79
N ASP A 70 8.70 3.02 17.79
CA ASP A 70 9.04 1.61 17.46
C ASP A 70 8.35 0.61 18.39
N GLU A 71 8.25 0.90 19.68
CA GLU A 71 7.51 0.06 20.64
C GLU A 71 6.01 0.01 20.30
N LEU A 72 5.40 1.13 19.91
CA LEU A 72 3.98 1.16 19.54
C LEU A 72 3.73 0.38 18.23
N ILE A 73 4.61 0.52 17.25
CA ILE A 73 4.56 -0.27 16.01
C ILE A 73 4.65 -1.75 16.33
N ALA A 74 5.60 -2.17 17.16
CA ALA A 74 5.76 -3.57 17.54
C ALA A 74 4.51 -4.13 18.24
N ARG A 75 3.87 -3.33 19.12
CA ARG A 75 2.61 -3.72 19.79
C ARG A 75 1.47 -3.87 18.79
N LYS A 76 1.30 -2.90 17.87
CA LYS A 76 0.29 -2.98 16.82
C LYS A 76 0.53 -4.20 15.92
N ALA A 77 1.77 -4.43 15.47
CA ALA A 77 2.12 -5.57 14.61
C ALA A 77 1.82 -6.92 15.26
N ALA A 78 2.09 -7.09 16.57
CA ALA A 78 1.74 -8.30 17.29
C ALA A 78 0.22 -8.55 17.30
N ARG A 79 -0.59 -7.49 17.52
CA ARG A 79 -2.05 -7.57 17.48
C ARG A 79 -2.57 -7.82 16.07
N TYR A 80 -1.97 -7.18 15.06
CA TYR A 80 -2.34 -7.42 13.66
C TYR A 80 -2.11 -8.88 13.26
N ALA A 81 -0.99 -9.49 13.67
CA ALA A 81 -0.72 -10.89 13.38
C ALA A 81 -1.81 -11.83 13.94
N GLU A 82 -2.32 -11.58 15.17
CA GLU A 82 -3.42 -12.35 15.75
C GLU A 82 -4.73 -12.21 14.93
N VAL A 83 -5.06 -10.98 14.51
CA VAL A 83 -6.25 -10.73 13.68
C VAL A 83 -6.10 -11.37 12.29
N ALA A 84 -4.91 -11.26 11.69
CA ALA A 84 -4.63 -11.86 10.40
C ALA A 84 -4.72 -13.39 10.40
N GLU A 85 -4.26 -14.04 11.49
CA GLU A 85 -4.41 -15.48 11.69
C GLU A 85 -5.88 -15.91 11.83
N ALA A 86 -6.69 -15.11 12.50
CA ALA A 86 -8.13 -15.36 12.66
C ALA A 86 -8.90 -15.25 11.33
N GLY A 87 -8.45 -14.41 10.40
CA GLY A 87 -9.03 -14.32 9.06
C GLY A 87 -8.78 -12.97 8.39
N LEU A 88 -7.85 -12.93 7.45
CA LEU A 88 -7.59 -11.76 6.63
C LEU A 88 -8.61 -11.67 5.49
N LYS A 89 -9.17 -10.50 5.25
CA LYS A 89 -10.10 -10.24 4.17
C LYS A 89 -9.36 -9.67 2.96
N PHE A 90 -9.61 -10.24 1.79
CA PHE A 90 -9.00 -9.82 0.53
C PHE A 90 -10.03 -9.20 -0.39
N PHE A 91 -9.62 -8.23 -1.18
CA PHE A 91 -10.49 -7.71 -2.22
C PHE A 91 -10.81 -8.76 -3.29
N PRO A 92 -12.00 -8.73 -3.87
CA PRO A 92 -12.36 -9.65 -4.94
C PRO A 92 -11.34 -9.62 -6.08
N SER A 93 -10.99 -10.78 -6.61
CA SER A 93 -10.04 -10.98 -7.71
C SER A 93 -8.58 -10.57 -7.40
N ALA A 94 -8.20 -10.32 -6.14
CA ALA A 94 -6.83 -9.94 -5.80
C ALA A 94 -5.80 -10.97 -6.25
N ALA A 95 -6.02 -12.25 -5.94
CA ALA A 95 -5.13 -13.33 -6.32
C ALA A 95 -5.09 -13.54 -7.85
N GLU A 96 -6.25 -13.57 -8.48
CA GLU A 96 -6.39 -13.81 -9.92
C GLU A 96 -5.77 -12.68 -10.75
N THR A 97 -5.98 -11.43 -10.34
CA THR A 97 -5.44 -10.25 -11.03
C THR A 97 -3.92 -10.24 -10.91
N LEU A 98 -3.38 -10.41 -9.68
CA LEU A 98 -1.93 -10.42 -9.49
C LEU A 98 -1.29 -11.58 -10.27
N ALA A 99 -1.81 -12.80 -10.14
CA ALA A 99 -1.27 -13.97 -10.84
C ALA A 99 -1.35 -13.81 -12.37
N GLY A 100 -2.47 -13.31 -12.89
CA GLY A 100 -2.64 -13.11 -14.33
C GLY A 100 -1.71 -12.04 -14.90
N LEU A 101 -1.48 -10.93 -14.18
CA LEU A 101 -0.50 -9.92 -14.58
C LEU A 101 0.93 -10.46 -14.52
N ALA A 102 1.24 -11.27 -13.50
CA ALA A 102 2.57 -11.88 -13.33
C ALA A 102 2.95 -12.89 -14.43
N GLU A 103 1.98 -13.36 -15.22
CA GLU A 103 2.28 -14.19 -16.41
C GLU A 103 2.98 -13.41 -17.54
N ARG A 104 2.82 -12.07 -17.55
CA ARG A 104 3.34 -11.22 -18.64
C ARG A 104 4.28 -10.14 -18.18
N TYR A 105 4.23 -9.75 -16.91
CA TYR A 105 4.98 -8.64 -16.35
C TYR A 105 5.65 -9.06 -15.04
N PRO A 106 6.90 -8.66 -14.76
CA PRO A 106 7.42 -8.71 -13.41
C PRO A 106 6.55 -7.84 -12.50
N VAL A 107 6.15 -8.41 -11.36
CA VAL A 107 5.26 -7.78 -10.37
C VAL A 107 6.06 -7.45 -9.12
N ALA A 108 5.93 -6.23 -8.63
CA ALA A 108 6.43 -5.80 -7.33
C ALA A 108 5.28 -5.34 -6.43
N ILE A 109 5.52 -5.36 -5.12
CA ILE A 109 4.67 -4.70 -4.11
C ILE A 109 5.42 -3.49 -3.58
N CYS A 110 4.69 -2.37 -3.34
CA CYS A 110 5.21 -1.17 -2.68
C CYS A 110 4.16 -0.62 -1.71
N SER A 111 4.39 -0.75 -0.41
CA SER A 111 3.42 -0.41 0.63
C SER A 111 4.08 0.16 1.89
N GLY A 112 3.31 0.94 2.65
CA GLY A 112 3.62 1.35 4.02
C GLY A 112 3.37 0.25 5.08
N ALA A 113 2.92 -0.95 4.68
CA ALA A 113 2.77 -2.09 5.56
C ALA A 113 4.13 -2.71 5.92
N LEU A 114 4.18 -3.40 7.06
CA LEU A 114 5.36 -4.16 7.46
C LEU A 114 5.59 -5.36 6.53
N ARG A 115 6.84 -5.67 6.27
CA ARG A 115 7.22 -6.81 5.40
C ARG A 115 6.56 -8.12 5.83
N ALA A 116 6.49 -8.38 7.14
CA ALA A 116 5.89 -9.60 7.65
C ALA A 116 4.39 -9.71 7.31
N GLU A 117 3.67 -8.60 7.33
CA GLU A 117 2.24 -8.52 6.97
C GLU A 117 2.04 -8.83 5.49
N ILE A 118 2.83 -8.18 4.63
CA ILE A 118 2.79 -8.40 3.18
C ILE A 118 3.11 -9.86 2.83
N GLU A 119 4.18 -10.40 3.39
CA GLU A 119 4.62 -11.78 3.19
C GLU A 119 3.55 -12.80 3.65
N TYR A 120 2.91 -12.54 4.79
CA TYR A 120 1.83 -13.38 5.29
C TYR A 120 0.63 -13.40 4.33
N ALA A 121 0.16 -12.23 3.92
CA ALA A 121 -0.99 -12.11 3.03
C ALA A 121 -0.74 -12.73 1.65
N LEU A 122 0.43 -12.49 1.04
CA LEU A 122 0.79 -13.07 -0.25
C LEU A 122 0.85 -14.62 -0.19
N ARG A 123 1.29 -15.19 0.93
CA ARG A 123 1.23 -16.65 1.15
C ARG A 123 -0.20 -17.14 1.29
N ARG A 124 -1.06 -16.42 2.01
CA ARG A 124 -2.50 -16.75 2.14
C ARG A 124 -3.22 -16.69 0.79
N LEU A 125 -2.90 -15.71 -0.05
CA LEU A 125 -3.39 -15.59 -1.43
C LEU A 125 -2.77 -16.63 -2.39
N LYS A 126 -1.70 -17.34 -1.98
CA LYS A 126 -0.93 -18.30 -2.80
C LYS A 126 -0.31 -17.65 -4.06
N VAL A 127 0.12 -16.40 -3.94
CA VAL A 127 0.74 -15.64 -5.04
C VAL A 127 2.15 -15.13 -4.71
N ARG A 128 2.71 -15.50 -3.55
CA ARG A 128 4.01 -15.00 -3.11
C ARG A 128 5.14 -15.29 -4.13
N ASP A 129 5.12 -16.42 -4.75
CA ASP A 129 6.07 -16.86 -5.78
C ASP A 129 5.93 -16.11 -7.11
N ARG A 130 4.85 -15.36 -7.28
CA ARG A 130 4.60 -14.50 -8.45
C ARG A 130 5.12 -13.07 -8.26
N VAL A 131 5.47 -12.69 -7.02
CA VAL A 131 5.98 -11.36 -6.70
C VAL A 131 7.49 -11.34 -6.75
N HIS A 132 8.04 -10.50 -7.63
CA HIS A 132 9.48 -10.34 -7.85
C HIS A 132 10.17 -9.67 -6.66
N SER A 133 9.59 -8.56 -6.17
CA SER A 133 10.17 -7.80 -5.05
C SER A 133 9.07 -7.15 -4.20
N ILE A 134 9.42 -6.88 -2.94
CA ILE A 134 8.56 -6.19 -1.97
C ILE A 134 9.33 -4.99 -1.44
N THR A 135 8.76 -3.81 -1.54
CA THR A 135 9.16 -2.59 -0.84
C THR A 135 8.15 -2.35 0.26
N SER A 136 8.58 -2.36 1.51
CA SER A 136 7.79 -2.29 2.73
C SER A 136 8.18 -1.05 3.55
N ALA A 137 7.47 -0.78 4.65
CA ALA A 137 7.77 0.33 5.55
C ALA A 137 9.22 0.33 6.05
N GLU A 138 9.83 -0.85 6.22
CA GLU A 138 11.22 -0.97 6.70
C GLU A 138 12.27 -0.57 5.65
N ASP A 139 11.87 -0.41 4.40
CA ASP A 139 12.77 -0.06 3.30
C ASP A 139 12.81 1.45 3.00
N THR A 140 11.91 2.25 3.60
CA THR A 140 11.71 3.67 3.30
C THR A 140 11.92 4.54 4.54
N GLU A 141 12.42 5.75 4.32
CA GLU A 141 12.50 6.79 5.36
C GLU A 141 11.28 7.72 5.31
N ARG A 142 10.67 7.83 4.14
CA ARG A 142 9.52 8.71 3.88
C ARG A 142 8.36 7.93 3.29
N CYS A 143 7.18 8.09 3.90
CA CYS A 143 5.97 7.47 3.42
C CYS A 143 5.35 8.25 2.23
N LYS A 144 4.38 7.64 1.54
CA LYS A 144 3.54 8.30 0.54
C LYS A 144 2.94 9.59 1.14
N PRO A 145 2.91 10.70 0.42
CA PRO A 145 3.06 10.86 -1.03
C PRO A 145 4.51 11.01 -1.55
N ASP A 146 5.54 10.81 -0.72
CA ASP A 146 6.92 10.81 -1.21
C ASP A 146 7.14 9.64 -2.18
N PRO A 147 7.84 9.84 -3.31
CA PRO A 147 8.07 8.80 -4.32
C PRO A 147 9.07 7.72 -3.91
N GLU A 148 9.74 7.84 -2.76
CA GLU A 148 10.85 6.98 -2.35
C GLU A 148 10.55 5.49 -2.48
N GLY A 149 9.42 5.03 -1.97
CA GLY A 149 9.03 3.62 -2.04
C GLY A 149 8.91 3.10 -3.47
N TYR A 150 8.30 3.88 -4.37
CA TYR A 150 8.17 3.50 -5.78
C TYR A 150 9.51 3.55 -6.52
N LEU A 151 10.40 4.48 -6.19
CA LEU A 151 11.75 4.52 -6.76
C LEU A 151 12.59 3.30 -6.32
N ILE A 152 12.48 2.89 -5.06
CA ILE A 152 13.10 1.64 -4.56
C ILE A 152 12.51 0.42 -5.28
N ALA A 153 11.19 0.37 -5.48
CA ALA A 153 10.55 -0.71 -6.23
C ALA A 153 11.06 -0.79 -7.68
N LEU A 154 11.22 0.37 -8.33
CA LEU A 154 11.82 0.47 -9.67
C LEU A 154 13.24 -0.11 -9.71
N ASP A 155 14.10 0.29 -8.77
CA ASP A 155 15.48 -0.18 -8.73
C ASP A 155 15.56 -1.69 -8.50
N ARG A 156 14.66 -2.25 -7.69
CA ARG A 156 14.54 -3.70 -7.49
C ARG A 156 14.09 -4.43 -8.76
N LEU A 157 13.15 -3.85 -9.51
CA LEU A 157 12.70 -4.39 -10.81
C LEU A 157 13.80 -4.33 -11.86
N ARG A 158 14.66 -3.33 -11.83
CA ARG A 158 15.82 -3.17 -12.73
C ARG A 158 16.86 -4.27 -12.57
N ALA A 159 16.86 -5.00 -11.48
CA ALA A 159 17.73 -6.18 -11.35
C ALA A 159 17.53 -7.21 -12.48
N ASN A 160 16.29 -7.32 -12.99
CA ASN A 160 15.94 -8.22 -14.11
C ASN A 160 15.62 -7.48 -15.42
N LEU A 161 15.35 -6.18 -15.34
CA LEU A 161 15.06 -5.29 -16.46
C LEU A 161 15.93 -4.03 -16.38
N PRO A 162 17.23 -4.09 -16.66
CA PRO A 162 18.17 -3.00 -16.38
C PRO A 162 17.83 -1.67 -17.08
N ASP A 163 17.13 -1.74 -18.19
CA ASP A 163 16.69 -0.59 -19.01
C ASP A 163 15.23 -0.16 -18.73
N LEU A 164 14.66 -0.59 -17.60
CA LEU A 164 13.30 -0.23 -17.23
C LEU A 164 13.22 1.26 -16.85
N GLU A 165 12.37 1.99 -17.56
CA GLU A 165 12.10 3.39 -17.30
C GLU A 165 10.84 3.57 -16.44
N PRO A 166 10.75 4.61 -15.57
CA PRO A 166 9.61 4.82 -14.69
C PRO A 166 8.26 4.78 -15.43
N HIS A 167 8.14 5.45 -16.58
CA HIS A 167 6.92 5.50 -17.38
C HIS A 167 6.48 4.16 -17.99
N GLN A 168 7.30 3.12 -17.87
CA GLN A 168 6.99 1.75 -18.28
C GLN A 168 6.47 0.90 -17.11
N CYS A 169 6.40 1.47 -15.90
CA CYS A 169 5.80 0.85 -14.72
C CYS A 169 4.34 1.30 -14.58
N LEU A 170 3.44 0.35 -14.38
CA LEU A 170 2.06 0.61 -14.03
C LEU A 170 1.87 0.34 -12.54
N VAL A 171 1.47 1.37 -11.80
CA VAL A 171 1.11 1.27 -10.38
C VAL A 171 -0.40 1.03 -10.27
N ILE A 172 -0.82 0.15 -9.38
CA ILE A 172 -2.23 -0.09 -9.02
C ILE A 172 -2.40 0.36 -7.57
N GLU A 173 -3.26 1.35 -7.37
CA GLU A 173 -3.42 2.13 -6.15
C GLU A 173 -4.89 2.43 -5.85
N ASP A 174 -5.23 2.62 -4.57
CA ASP A 174 -6.57 3.04 -4.13
C ASP A 174 -6.56 4.42 -3.46
N SER A 175 -5.38 4.95 -3.09
CA SER A 175 -5.22 6.17 -2.30
C SER A 175 -4.74 7.38 -3.09
N LEU A 176 -5.11 8.59 -2.63
CA LEU A 176 -4.67 9.85 -3.25
C LEU A 176 -3.15 10.04 -3.06
N ALA A 177 -2.65 9.74 -1.86
CA ALA A 177 -1.22 9.85 -1.56
C ALA A 177 -0.37 8.89 -2.39
N GLY A 178 -0.85 7.66 -2.60
CA GLY A 178 -0.15 6.68 -3.44
C GLY A 178 -0.15 7.04 -4.92
N LEU A 179 -1.25 7.59 -5.44
CA LEU A 179 -1.30 8.12 -6.81
C LEU A 179 -0.33 9.28 -7.01
N GLU A 180 -0.23 10.19 -6.02
CA GLU A 180 0.73 11.29 -6.04
C GLU A 180 2.17 10.78 -6.02
N ALA A 181 2.49 9.84 -5.13
CA ALA A 181 3.81 9.21 -5.03
C ALA A 181 4.22 8.51 -6.34
N ALA A 182 3.32 7.73 -6.94
CA ALA A 182 3.57 7.05 -8.21
C ALA A 182 3.87 8.03 -9.35
N ARG A 183 3.10 9.12 -9.43
CA ARG A 183 3.33 10.19 -10.42
C ARG A 183 4.64 10.94 -10.16
N ALA A 184 4.96 11.25 -8.90
CA ALA A 184 6.23 11.87 -8.54
C ALA A 184 7.43 10.97 -8.87
N ALA A 185 7.26 9.64 -8.82
CA ALA A 185 8.25 8.67 -9.31
C ALA A 185 8.31 8.56 -10.84
N GLY A 186 7.46 9.28 -11.59
CA GLY A 186 7.38 9.22 -13.05
C GLY A 186 6.67 7.96 -13.59
N MET A 187 5.94 7.24 -12.75
CA MET A 187 5.20 6.03 -13.12
C MET A 187 3.77 6.36 -13.57
N ILE A 188 3.16 5.44 -14.31
CA ILE A 188 1.74 5.51 -14.68
C ILE A 188 0.94 4.85 -13.55
N ALA A 189 -0.12 5.52 -13.08
CA ALA A 189 -0.94 4.99 -11.97
C ALA A 189 -2.40 4.76 -12.41
N VAL A 190 -2.95 3.62 -12.01
CA VAL A 190 -4.36 3.25 -12.13
C VAL A 190 -4.98 3.24 -10.74
N GLY A 191 -6.10 3.96 -10.58
CA GLY A 191 -6.88 3.99 -9.35
C GLY A 191 -7.90 2.85 -9.30
N VAL A 192 -8.05 2.18 -8.14
CA VAL A 192 -9.17 1.28 -7.83
C VAL A 192 -10.08 1.94 -6.80
N THR A 193 -11.40 1.92 -7.01
CA THR A 193 -12.36 2.65 -6.15
C THR A 193 -12.70 1.86 -4.88
N HIS A 194 -11.70 1.38 -4.17
CA HIS A 194 -11.89 0.67 -2.91
C HIS A 194 -12.02 1.64 -1.73
N THR A 195 -11.18 2.69 -1.69
CA THR A 195 -11.13 3.66 -0.59
C THR A 195 -11.69 5.02 -0.98
N TYR A 196 -11.36 5.51 -2.17
CA TYR A 196 -11.80 6.80 -2.68
C TYR A 196 -12.76 6.66 -3.86
N ARG A 197 -13.58 7.71 -4.09
CA ARG A 197 -14.49 7.75 -5.24
C ARG A 197 -13.74 7.96 -6.55
N HIS A 198 -14.36 7.55 -7.63
CA HIS A 198 -13.82 7.66 -8.99
C HIS A 198 -13.33 9.08 -9.33
N ASP A 199 -14.16 10.10 -9.01
CA ASP A 199 -13.86 11.50 -9.32
C ASP A 199 -12.69 12.06 -8.48
N GLU A 200 -12.45 11.52 -7.29
CA GLU A 200 -11.31 11.89 -6.43
C GLU A 200 -10.01 11.31 -6.99
N LEU A 201 -10.02 10.04 -7.37
CA LEU A 201 -8.86 9.37 -7.98
C LEU A 201 -8.49 9.99 -9.35
N GLU A 202 -9.49 10.36 -10.17
CA GLU A 202 -9.23 11.09 -11.42
C GLU A 202 -8.57 12.45 -11.16
N ARG A 203 -9.09 13.24 -10.19
CA ARG A 203 -8.49 14.53 -9.83
C ARG A 203 -7.09 14.41 -9.25
N ALA A 204 -6.78 13.30 -8.56
CA ALA A 204 -5.44 12.99 -8.09
C ALA A 204 -4.49 12.58 -9.23
N GLY A 205 -5.01 12.40 -10.45
CA GLY A 205 -4.22 12.18 -11.67
C GLY A 205 -4.00 10.70 -11.99
N ALA A 206 -4.92 9.82 -11.60
CA ALA A 206 -4.94 8.45 -12.11
C ALA A 206 -5.08 8.47 -13.64
N ALA A 207 -4.25 7.71 -14.34
CA ALA A 207 -4.31 7.57 -15.80
C ALA A 207 -5.54 6.76 -16.26
N ALA A 208 -6.10 5.98 -15.36
CA ALA A 208 -7.40 5.34 -15.47
C ALA A 208 -7.92 5.02 -14.06
N VAL A 209 -9.25 4.91 -13.92
CA VAL A 209 -9.91 4.48 -12.68
C VAL A 209 -10.82 3.31 -13.00
N VAL A 210 -10.77 2.28 -12.17
CA VAL A 210 -11.60 1.06 -12.30
C VAL A 210 -12.34 0.75 -10.99
N GLY A 211 -13.48 0.08 -11.09
CA GLY A 211 -14.31 -0.27 -9.94
C GLY A 211 -13.77 -1.41 -9.08
N GLY A 212 -12.70 -2.09 -9.50
CA GLY A 212 -12.08 -3.19 -8.78
C GLY A 212 -11.06 -3.93 -9.62
N LEU A 213 -10.26 -4.78 -8.96
CA LEU A 213 -9.09 -5.45 -9.53
C LEU A 213 -9.42 -6.32 -10.75
N GLY A 214 -10.58 -6.99 -10.77
CA GLY A 214 -10.95 -7.90 -11.86
C GLY A 214 -11.04 -7.23 -13.24
N ALA A 215 -11.11 -5.91 -13.32
CA ALA A 215 -11.06 -5.17 -14.58
C ALA A 215 -9.62 -5.06 -15.14
N ILE A 216 -8.60 -5.24 -14.32
CA ILE A 216 -7.19 -5.05 -14.70
C ILE A 216 -6.61 -6.40 -15.16
N THR A 217 -6.78 -6.69 -16.45
CA THR A 217 -6.21 -7.90 -17.08
C THR A 217 -4.99 -7.55 -17.92
N PRO A 218 -4.11 -8.53 -18.25
CA PRO A 218 -3.00 -8.28 -19.18
C PRO A 218 -3.44 -7.69 -20.52
N GLY A 219 -4.62 -8.13 -21.03
CA GLY A 219 -5.20 -7.59 -22.26
C GLY A 219 -5.66 -6.14 -22.10
N TRP A 220 -6.28 -5.81 -20.95
CA TRP A 220 -6.68 -4.44 -20.66
C TRP A 220 -5.47 -3.50 -20.56
N VAL A 221 -4.40 -3.93 -19.85
CA VAL A 221 -3.15 -3.14 -19.75
C VAL A 221 -2.54 -2.88 -21.13
N ALA A 222 -2.43 -3.93 -21.96
CA ALA A 222 -1.84 -3.81 -23.30
C ALA A 222 -2.67 -2.95 -24.28
N ALA A 223 -3.99 -2.89 -24.08
CA ALA A 223 -4.87 -2.09 -24.91
C ALA A 223 -4.96 -0.62 -24.45
N LYS A 224 -4.73 -0.36 -23.17
CA LYS A 224 -4.90 0.97 -22.57
C LYS A 224 -3.61 1.78 -22.58
N PHE A 225 -2.44 1.14 -22.46
CA PHE A 225 -1.10 1.74 -22.29
C PHE A 225 -0.04 1.12 -23.22
#